data_54be1ca9fa68340eb1c10832b1468d46
#
_entry.id   54be1ca9fa68340eb1c10832b1468d46
#
_cell.length_a   1.000
_cell.length_b   1.000
_cell.length_c   1.000
_cell.angle_alpha   90.00
_cell.angle_beta   90.00
_cell.angle_gamma   90.00
#
_symmetry.space_group_name_H-M   'P 1'
#
loop_
_entity.id
_entity.type
_entity.pdbx_description
1 polymer ?
#
loop_
_entity_poly.entity_id
_entity_poly.type
_entity_poly.pdbx_seq_one_letter_code
_entity_poly.pdbx_strand_id
1 'polypeptide(L)'
;PMPIRPVTVDLTAYEHVTICSPIWAFALAAPVRAFCQAASGKIREADYLLVHFNPASYENAADEMDRLLGLKRTGFRSFVCRTGRFREMPKKPSVHFPA
;
A
#
# COMPACT_ATOMS: atom_id res chain seq x y z
N PRO A 1 -8.58 16.04 -0.90
CA PRO A 1 -8.37 14.78 -0.16
C PRO A 1 -9.32 14.67 1.01
N MET A 2 -9.77 13.45 1.23
CA MET A 2 -10.72 13.19 2.30
C MET A 2 -9.98 13.23 3.64
N PRO A 3 -10.46 13.99 4.62
CA PRO A 3 -9.81 14.01 5.92
C PRO A 3 -10.02 12.69 6.65
N ILE A 4 -9.05 12.29 7.44
CA ILE A 4 -9.16 11.13 8.32
C ILE A 4 -9.07 11.59 9.77
N ARG A 5 -9.48 10.73 10.69
CA ARG A 5 -9.26 10.98 12.11
C ARG A 5 -7.76 11.01 12.38
N PRO A 6 -7.31 11.81 13.33
CA PRO A 6 -5.90 11.79 13.71
C PRO A 6 -5.45 10.38 14.08
N VAL A 7 -4.24 10.03 13.68
CA VAL A 7 -3.65 8.74 14.05
C VAL A 7 -3.29 8.80 15.53
N THR A 8 -3.99 8.00 16.34
CA THR A 8 -3.79 7.99 17.80
C THR A 8 -2.86 6.87 18.26
N VAL A 9 -2.57 5.90 17.39
CA VAL A 9 -1.68 4.80 17.69
C VAL A 9 -0.24 5.26 17.51
N ASP A 10 0.62 4.89 18.45
CA ASP A 10 2.05 5.16 18.32
C ASP A 10 2.66 4.17 17.32
N LEU A 11 2.79 4.59 16.07
CA LEU A 11 3.30 3.74 15.01
C LEU A 11 4.79 3.39 15.23
N THR A 12 5.53 4.21 15.97
CA THR A 12 6.93 3.94 16.23
C THR A 12 7.15 2.77 17.19
N ALA A 13 6.10 2.33 17.89
CA ALA A 13 6.16 1.18 18.78
C ALA A 13 6.21 -0.15 18.04
N TYR A 14 5.94 -0.17 16.74
CA TYR A 14 5.89 -1.39 15.93
C TYR A 14 7.10 -1.48 15.02
N GLU A 15 7.68 -2.67 14.92
CA GLU A 15 8.79 -2.92 14.00
C GLU A 15 8.31 -2.99 12.55
N HIS A 16 7.11 -3.50 12.34
CA HIS A 16 6.54 -3.73 11.02
C HIS A 16 5.06 -3.39 11.00
N VAL A 17 4.62 -2.75 9.93
CA VAL A 17 3.22 -2.37 9.73
C VAL A 17 2.77 -2.86 8.36
N THR A 18 1.64 -3.54 8.30
CA THR A 18 1.00 -3.93 7.04
C THR A 18 -0.15 -2.95 6.77
N ILE A 19 -0.13 -2.35 5.60
CA ILE A 19 -1.17 -1.40 5.19
C ILE A 19 -2.01 -2.05 4.10
N CYS A 20 -3.31 -2.16 4.36
CA CYS A 20 -4.28 -2.67 3.39
C CYS A 20 -5.02 -1.50 2.75
N SER A 21 -5.14 -1.51 1.43
CA SER A 21 -5.83 -0.45 0.71
C SER A 21 -6.64 -0.99 -0.45
N PRO A 22 -7.89 -0.54 -0.60
CA PRO A 22 -8.57 -0.70 -1.88
C PRO A 22 -7.99 0.29 -2.90
N ILE A 23 -8.14 -0.04 -4.18
CA ILE A 23 -7.81 0.87 -5.26
C ILE A 23 -9.12 1.42 -5.82
N TRP A 24 -9.24 2.73 -5.81
CA TRP A 24 -10.42 3.46 -6.33
C TRP A 24 -10.03 4.21 -7.61
N ALA A 25 -10.78 3.95 -8.68
CA ALA A 25 -10.57 4.64 -9.95
C ALA A 25 -9.08 4.62 -10.38
N PHE A 26 -8.47 3.44 -10.30
CA PHE A 26 -7.07 3.20 -10.71
C PHE A 26 -6.04 3.91 -9.84
N ALA A 27 -6.44 4.41 -8.67
CA ALA A 27 -5.53 5.13 -7.78
C ALA A 27 -5.69 4.66 -6.34
N LEU A 28 -4.69 4.98 -5.53
CA LEU A 28 -4.73 4.73 -4.11
C LEU A 28 -5.93 5.44 -3.48
N ALA A 29 -6.66 4.75 -2.61
CA ALA A 29 -7.83 5.33 -1.94
C ALA A 29 -7.43 6.56 -1.13
N ALA A 30 -8.24 7.63 -1.21
CA ALA A 30 -7.91 8.89 -0.57
C ALA A 30 -7.69 8.78 0.95
N PRO A 31 -8.50 8.01 1.71
CA PRO A 31 -8.21 7.83 3.14
C PRO A 31 -6.87 7.19 3.42
N VAL A 32 -6.44 6.23 2.59
CA VAL A 32 -5.13 5.59 2.76
C VAL A 32 -4.01 6.55 2.42
N ARG A 33 -4.19 7.36 1.37
CA ARG A 33 -3.21 8.38 1.04
C ARG A 33 -3.04 9.38 2.20
N ALA A 34 -4.14 9.80 2.80
CA ALA A 34 -4.10 10.70 3.96
C ALA A 34 -3.42 10.05 5.16
N PHE A 35 -3.67 8.75 5.39
CA PHE A 35 -2.99 8.01 6.44
C PHE A 35 -1.48 7.98 6.21
N CYS A 36 -1.04 7.68 4.99
CA CYS A 36 0.39 7.63 4.66
C CYS A 36 1.06 8.98 4.86
N GLN A 37 0.38 10.06 4.51
CA GLN A 37 0.90 11.41 4.75
C GLN A 37 1.05 11.68 6.23
N ALA A 38 0.05 11.30 7.04
CA ALA A 38 0.10 11.49 8.49
C ALA A 38 1.16 10.60 9.16
N ALA A 39 1.41 9.42 8.59
CA ALA A 39 2.36 8.45 9.14
C ALA A 39 3.79 8.66 8.64
N SER A 40 4.03 9.66 7.80
CA SER A 40 5.35 9.89 7.20
C SER A 40 6.43 10.00 8.28
N GLY A 41 7.49 9.22 8.12
CA GLY A 41 8.60 9.20 9.05
C GLY A 41 8.36 8.44 10.35
N LYS A 42 7.17 7.87 10.55
CA LYS A 42 6.79 7.19 11.80
C LYS A 42 6.81 5.67 11.70
N ILE A 43 6.90 5.13 10.50
CA ILE A 43 6.87 3.68 10.25
C ILE A 43 8.27 3.24 9.86
N ARG A 44 8.78 2.19 10.52
CA ARG A 44 10.12 1.65 10.25
C ARG A 44 10.15 0.74 9.05
N GLU A 45 9.22 -0.21 9.01
CA GLU A 45 9.07 -1.16 7.91
C GLU A 45 7.61 -1.31 7.58
N ALA A 46 7.29 -1.42 6.30
CA ALA A 46 5.93 -1.61 5.86
C ALA A 46 5.87 -2.54 4.66
N ASP A 47 4.79 -3.31 4.60
CA ASP A 47 4.36 -3.96 3.39
C ASP A 47 2.90 -3.60 3.11
N TYR A 48 2.46 -3.85 1.90
CA TYR A 48 1.14 -3.40 1.47
C TYR A 48 0.34 -4.55 0.89
N LEU A 49 -0.97 -4.47 1.10
CA LEU A 49 -1.93 -5.39 0.50
C LEU A 49 -2.97 -4.55 -0.22
N LEU A 50 -3.04 -4.69 -1.54
CA LEU A 50 -3.95 -3.91 -2.38
C LEU A 50 -5.08 -4.79 -2.89
N VAL A 51 -6.30 -4.25 -2.91
CA VAL A 51 -7.49 -4.95 -3.38
C VAL A 51 -8.15 -4.09 -4.45
N HIS A 52 -8.49 -4.70 -5.60
CA HIS A 52 -9.05 -3.96 -6.73
C HIS A 52 -9.95 -4.87 -7.57
N PHE A 53 -10.71 -4.27 -8.50
CA PHE A 53 -11.63 -5.03 -9.35
C PHE A 53 -11.03 -5.46 -10.67
N ASN A 54 -10.17 -4.66 -11.25
CA ASN A 54 -9.58 -4.97 -12.55
C ASN A 54 -8.25 -5.72 -12.39
N PRO A 55 -7.90 -6.58 -13.37
CA PRO A 55 -6.69 -7.42 -13.25
C PRO A 55 -5.44 -6.63 -13.62
N ALA A 56 -5.02 -5.76 -12.74
CA ALA A 56 -3.79 -4.99 -12.89
C ALA A 56 -2.97 -5.10 -11.61
N SER A 57 -1.65 -4.96 -11.75
CA SER A 57 -0.74 -5.00 -10.61
C SER A 57 -0.38 -3.60 -10.18
N TYR A 58 -0.96 -2.99 -9.29
CA TYR A 58 -0.82 -1.59 -8.94
C TYR A 58 0.50 -1.26 -8.23
N GLU A 59 1.63 -1.61 -8.82
CA GLU A 59 2.93 -1.27 -8.24
C GLU A 59 3.14 0.23 -8.10
N ASN A 60 2.58 1.01 -9.03
CA ASN A 60 2.64 2.46 -8.94
C ASN A 60 1.97 3.01 -7.68
N ALA A 61 0.90 2.36 -7.21
CA ALA A 61 0.27 2.75 -5.95
C ALA A 61 1.18 2.42 -4.76
N ALA A 62 1.84 1.27 -4.79
CA ALA A 62 2.81 0.91 -3.76
C ALA A 62 3.99 1.88 -3.76
N ASP A 63 4.45 2.30 -4.93
CA ASP A 63 5.52 3.30 -5.05
C ASP A 63 5.10 4.64 -4.46
N GLU A 64 3.85 5.04 -4.67
CA GLU A 64 3.32 6.26 -4.07
C GLU A 64 3.32 6.15 -2.54
N MET A 65 2.91 5.01 -2.00
CA MET A 65 2.94 4.80 -0.55
C MET A 65 4.35 4.89 0.01
N ASP A 66 5.34 4.28 -0.66
CA ASP A 66 6.74 4.40 -0.27
C ASP A 66 7.17 5.85 -0.18
N ARG A 67 6.81 6.64 -1.19
CA ARG A 67 7.18 8.05 -1.24
C ARG A 67 6.51 8.84 -0.13
N LEU A 68 5.23 8.62 0.11
CA LEU A 68 4.49 9.33 1.14
C LEU A 68 4.97 8.97 2.54
N LEU A 69 5.31 7.71 2.76
CA LEU A 69 5.79 7.23 4.06
C LEU A 69 7.27 7.54 4.29
N GLY A 70 8.03 7.81 3.24
CA GLY A 70 9.45 8.07 3.35
C GLY A 70 10.26 6.80 3.63
N LEU A 71 9.83 5.67 3.09
CA LEU A 71 10.52 4.39 3.29
C LEU A 71 10.48 3.57 2.01
N LYS A 72 11.19 2.45 2.02
CA LYS A 72 11.11 1.43 0.97
C LYS A 72 10.38 0.23 1.53
N ARG A 73 9.30 -0.19 0.86
CA ARG A 73 8.50 -1.32 1.32
C ARG A 73 9.29 -2.62 1.34
N THR A 74 8.94 -3.51 2.25
CA THR A 74 9.51 -4.86 2.30
C THR A 74 8.85 -5.79 1.29
N GLY A 75 7.64 -5.44 0.83
CA GLY A 75 6.92 -6.20 -0.18
C GLY A 75 5.52 -5.65 -0.38
N PHE A 76 4.81 -6.21 -1.38
CA PHE A 76 3.39 -5.95 -1.49
C PHE A 76 2.70 -7.10 -2.20
N ARG A 77 1.40 -7.23 -1.95
CA ARG A 77 0.55 -8.21 -2.60
C ARG A 77 -0.69 -7.48 -3.13
N SER A 78 -1.17 -7.93 -4.26
CA SER A 78 -2.29 -7.31 -4.95
C SER A 78 -3.33 -8.38 -5.29
N PHE A 79 -4.59 -8.13 -4.95
CA PHE A 79 -5.67 -9.09 -5.13
C PHE A 79 -6.77 -8.50 -6.00
N VAL A 80 -7.19 -9.27 -7.00
CA VAL A 80 -8.44 -8.99 -7.74
C VAL A 80 -9.58 -9.57 -6.94
N CYS A 81 -10.60 -8.75 -6.67
CA CYS A 81 -11.85 -9.18 -6.05
C CYS A 81 -12.97 -9.14 -7.08
N ARG A 82 -13.55 -10.29 -7.41
CA ARG A 82 -14.70 -10.39 -8.29
C ARG A 82 -15.72 -11.34 -7.67
N THR A 83 -16.97 -10.88 -7.58
CA THR A 83 -18.08 -11.69 -7.06
C THR A 83 -17.75 -12.36 -5.74
N GLY A 84 -17.08 -11.64 -4.84
CA GLY A 84 -16.71 -12.13 -3.52
C GLY A 84 -15.51 -13.05 -3.49
N ARG A 85 -14.83 -13.24 -4.62
CA ARG A 85 -13.61 -14.06 -4.69
C ARG A 85 -12.39 -13.18 -4.85
N PHE A 86 -11.32 -13.57 -4.18
CA PHE A 86 -10.04 -12.89 -4.25
C PHE A 86 -9.03 -13.76 -4.99
N ARG A 87 -8.27 -13.16 -5.90
CA ARG A 87 -7.16 -13.82 -6.57
C ARG A 87 -5.96 -12.91 -6.50
N GLU A 88 -4.86 -13.45 -5.98
CA GLU A 88 -3.61 -12.69 -5.93
C GLU A 88 -3.05 -12.50 -7.34
N MET A 89 -2.68 -11.26 -7.68
CA MET A 89 -2.07 -10.95 -8.95
C MET A 89 -0.58 -11.30 -8.91
N PRO A 90 -0.05 -11.89 -10.00
CA PRO A 90 1.38 -12.11 -10.08
C PRO A 90 2.11 -10.78 -10.05
N LYS A 91 3.20 -10.75 -9.31
CA LYS A 91 4.07 -9.58 -9.31
C LYS A 91 4.71 -9.44 -10.68
N LYS A 92 4.90 -8.22 -11.14
CA LYS A 92 5.73 -7.99 -12.31
C LYS A 92 7.09 -8.63 -12.05
N PRO A 93 7.64 -9.35 -13.04
CA PRO A 93 8.99 -9.86 -12.87
C PRO A 93 9.86 -8.66 -12.50
N SER A 94 10.36 -8.69 -11.30
CA SER A 94 11.31 -7.69 -10.88
C SER A 94 12.46 -7.78 -11.86
N VAL A 95 12.73 -6.68 -12.52
CA VAL A 95 13.95 -6.59 -13.29
C VAL A 95 15.06 -6.63 -12.26
N HIS A 96 15.42 -7.85 -11.90
CA HIS A 96 16.63 -8.03 -11.16
C HIS A 96 17.77 -7.75 -12.10
N PHE A 97 18.25 -6.58 -11.94
CA PHE A 97 19.62 -6.42 -12.32
C PHE A 97 20.39 -7.26 -11.32
N PRO A 98 21.03 -8.33 -11.76
CA PRO A 98 21.88 -9.06 -10.85
C PRO A 98 22.86 -8.04 -10.30
N ALA A 99 22.61 -7.73 -9.09
CA ALA A 99 23.59 -6.91 -8.42
C ALA A 99 24.82 -7.73 -8.28
#